data_b7da0fab2466f5252626c6ef8a092cfe
#
_entry.id   b7da0fab2466f5252626c6ef8a092cfe
#
_cell.length_a   1.000
_cell.length_b   1.000
_cell.length_c   1.000
_cell.angle_alpha   90.00
_cell.angle_beta   90.00
_cell.angle_gamma   90.00
#
_symmetry.space_group_name_H-M   'P 1'
#
loop_
_entity.id
_entity.type
_entity.pdbx_description
1 polymer ?
#
loop_
_entity_poly.entity_id
_entity_poly.type
_entity_poly.pdbx_seq_one_letter_code
_entity_poly.pdbx_strand_id
1 'polypeptide(L)'
;MWTSERRREFPVREAPAELGTVTLGGDPAGVVLGGERRWLPVYGPGGYSWRPTAGDKVLVLKAGAEGEAPCILGKVQQGEELKAGEVKLSGGASSILLGQETLELEGDIRINGTTLEAYIAQVLAELLG
;
A
#
# COMPACT_ATOMS: atom_id res chain seq x y z
N MET A 1 45.15 2.18 0.80
CA MET A 1 45.20 1.15 1.63
C MET A 1 44.62 1.42 2.96
N TRP A 2 45.15 2.27 3.68
CA TRP A 2 44.56 2.59 4.94
C TRP A 2 43.19 3.23 4.79
N THR A 3 42.85 3.76 3.65
CA THR A 3 41.52 4.24 3.39
C THR A 3 40.50 3.13 3.46
N SER A 4 40.84 1.94 2.98
CA SER A 4 39.95 0.81 3.09
C SER A 4 39.72 0.43 4.52
N GLU A 5 40.76 0.48 5.30
CA GLU A 5 40.65 0.16 6.70
C GLU A 5 39.80 1.16 7.43
N ARG A 6 39.95 2.44 7.08
CA ARG A 6 39.12 3.45 7.66
C ARG A 6 37.67 3.23 7.37
N ARG A 7 37.37 2.76 6.16
CA ARG A 7 36.00 2.49 5.81
C ARG A 7 35.41 1.40 6.67
N ARG A 8 36.21 0.41 7.01
CA ARG A 8 35.75 -0.68 7.87
C ARG A 8 35.54 -0.23 9.30
N GLU A 9 36.11 0.87 9.68
CA GLU A 9 35.94 1.40 11.02
C GLU A 9 34.58 2.05 11.22
N PHE A 10 33.90 2.38 10.14
CA PHE A 10 32.57 2.94 10.27
C PHE A 10 31.63 1.86 10.80
N PRO A 11 30.77 2.24 11.75
CA PRO A 11 29.81 1.28 12.26
C PRO A 11 28.92 0.77 11.13
N VAL A 12 28.53 -0.47 11.25
CA VAL A 12 27.57 -1.04 10.30
C VAL A 12 26.28 -0.28 10.45
N ARG A 13 25.88 0.38 9.41
CA ARG A 13 24.62 1.13 9.41
C ARG A 13 23.53 0.24 8.88
N GLU A 14 22.35 0.43 9.43
CA GLU A 14 21.17 -0.21 8.86
C GLU A 14 20.93 0.33 7.45
N ALA A 15 20.43 -0.53 6.59
CA ALA A 15 20.06 -0.09 5.26
C ALA A 15 19.00 1.01 5.37
N PRO A 16 19.02 2.00 4.46
CA PRO A 16 18.01 3.06 4.50
C PRO A 16 16.61 2.56 4.22
N ALA A 17 16.48 1.40 3.60
CA ALA A 17 15.21 0.76 3.35
C ALA A 17 15.36 -0.74 3.49
N GLU A 18 14.29 -1.41 3.87
CA GLU A 18 14.32 -2.84 4.14
C GLU A 18 12.93 -3.41 3.93
N LEU A 19 12.86 -4.68 3.55
CA LEU A 19 11.59 -5.39 3.47
C LEU A 19 11.27 -5.99 4.82
N GLY A 20 10.04 -5.84 5.25
CA GLY A 20 9.56 -6.41 6.49
C GLY A 20 8.25 -7.15 6.30
N THR A 21 7.88 -7.93 7.29
CA THR A 21 6.59 -8.63 7.29
C THR A 21 5.70 -8.02 8.37
N VAL A 22 4.50 -7.68 8.01
CA VAL A 22 3.53 -7.07 8.93
C VAL A 22 3.06 -8.13 9.92
N THR A 23 3.18 -7.83 11.20
CA THR A 23 2.70 -8.70 12.27
C THR A 23 1.43 -8.16 12.89
N LEU A 24 1.27 -6.84 12.87
CA LEU A 24 0.08 -6.19 13.41
C LEU A 24 -0.40 -5.19 12.35
N GLY A 25 -1.54 -5.46 11.76
CA GLY A 25 -2.09 -4.63 10.70
C GLY A 25 -2.62 -3.32 11.21
N GLY A 26 -2.87 -2.40 10.29
CA GLY A 26 -3.43 -1.10 10.60
C GLY A 26 -2.44 0.04 10.38
N ASP A 27 -2.74 1.18 10.94
CA ASP A 27 -1.90 2.36 10.92
C ASP A 27 -2.05 3.06 12.26
N PRO A 28 -1.04 3.04 13.12
CA PRO A 28 0.29 2.48 12.91
C PRO A 28 0.30 0.95 12.93
N ALA A 29 1.32 0.37 12.33
CA ALA A 29 1.43 -1.07 12.15
C ALA A 29 2.64 -1.64 12.88
N GLY A 30 2.60 -2.95 13.14
CA GLY A 30 3.76 -3.69 13.64
C GLY A 30 4.40 -4.46 12.52
N VAL A 31 5.73 -4.49 12.48
CA VAL A 31 6.49 -5.11 11.40
C VAL A 31 7.71 -5.82 11.97
N VAL A 32 8.01 -7.01 11.43
CA VAL A 32 9.25 -7.70 11.73
C VAL A 32 10.29 -7.35 10.68
N LEU A 33 11.39 -6.80 11.14
CA LEU A 33 12.58 -6.52 10.34
C LEU A 33 13.72 -7.37 10.87
N GLY A 34 14.66 -6.76 11.58
CA GLY A 34 15.63 -7.50 12.36
C GLY A 34 15.12 -7.85 13.74
N GLY A 35 14.04 -7.25 14.15
CA GLY A 35 13.27 -7.49 15.35
C GLY A 35 11.93 -6.86 15.15
N GLU A 36 11.00 -7.11 16.03
CA GLU A 36 9.70 -6.51 15.87
C GLU A 36 9.74 -5.02 16.17
N ARG A 37 9.13 -4.27 15.30
CA ARG A 37 8.92 -2.84 15.46
C ARG A 37 7.43 -2.57 15.50
N ARG A 38 7.00 -1.68 16.36
CA ARG A 38 5.60 -1.33 16.52
C ARG A 38 5.39 0.14 16.27
N TRP A 39 4.17 0.47 15.93
CA TRP A 39 3.73 1.86 15.76
C TRP A 39 4.41 2.54 14.58
N LEU A 40 4.66 1.78 13.50
CA LEU A 40 5.18 2.36 12.27
C LEU A 40 4.04 3.04 11.53
N PRO A 41 4.16 4.34 11.23
CA PRO A 41 3.14 5.00 10.43
C PRO A 41 3.17 4.50 8.99
N VAL A 42 2.02 4.55 8.35
CA VAL A 42 1.84 4.07 6.98
C VAL A 42 1.71 5.29 6.08
N TYR A 43 2.52 5.32 5.02
CA TYR A 43 2.53 6.42 4.06
C TYR A 43 2.00 5.93 2.72
N GLY A 44 1.49 6.86 1.94
CA GLY A 44 1.05 6.60 0.58
C GLY A 44 0.97 7.90 -0.20
N PRO A 45 0.66 7.84 -1.48
CA PRO A 45 0.45 9.05 -2.26
C PRO A 45 -0.70 9.87 -1.68
N GLY A 46 -0.68 11.18 -1.91
CA GLY A 46 -1.73 12.05 -1.43
C GLY A 46 -3.09 11.61 -1.96
N GLY A 47 -4.05 11.53 -1.06
CA GLY A 47 -5.39 11.09 -1.42
C GLY A 47 -5.61 9.59 -1.35
N TYR A 48 -4.55 8.80 -1.14
CA TYR A 48 -4.66 7.35 -0.98
C TYR A 48 -4.55 7.01 0.48
N SER A 49 -5.48 6.21 0.96
CA SER A 49 -5.43 5.68 2.33
C SER A 49 -5.46 4.17 2.25
N TRP A 50 -4.54 3.53 2.89
CA TRP A 50 -4.48 2.07 2.90
C TRP A 50 -3.97 1.59 4.24
N ARG A 51 -4.28 0.35 4.54
CA ARG A 51 -3.87 -0.27 5.80
C ARG A 51 -3.28 -1.62 5.49
N PRO A 52 -2.05 -1.89 5.92
CA PRO A 52 -1.46 -3.22 5.73
C PRO A 52 -2.17 -4.25 6.59
N THR A 53 -2.12 -5.48 6.13
CA THR A 53 -2.69 -6.63 6.81
C THR A 53 -1.56 -7.52 7.31
N ALA A 54 -1.77 -8.20 8.42
CA ALA A 54 -0.77 -9.14 8.94
C ALA A 54 -0.40 -10.16 7.85
N GLY A 55 0.89 -10.39 7.71
CA GLY A 55 1.43 -11.25 6.66
C GLY A 55 1.90 -10.52 5.41
N ASP A 56 1.50 -9.28 5.22
CA ASP A 56 1.95 -8.49 4.08
C ASP A 56 3.45 -8.25 4.16
N LYS A 57 4.11 -8.28 3.00
CA LYS A 57 5.50 -7.84 2.88
C LYS A 57 5.50 -6.40 2.44
N VAL A 58 6.19 -5.57 3.21
CA VAL A 58 6.15 -4.13 3.02
C VAL A 58 7.55 -3.56 2.93
N LEU A 59 7.66 -2.45 2.22
CA LEU A 59 8.90 -1.68 2.18
C LEU A 59 8.89 -0.70 3.33
N VAL A 60 9.90 -0.80 4.18
CA VAL A 60 10.08 0.09 5.31
C VAL A 60 11.22 1.04 4.99
N LEU A 61 10.92 2.32 5.04
CA LEU A 61 11.93 3.36 4.89
C LEU A 61 12.30 3.84 6.28
N LYS A 62 13.59 3.93 6.53
CA LYS A 62 14.08 4.39 7.83
C LYS A 62 14.36 5.87 7.73
N ALA A 63 13.37 6.66 8.05
CA ALA A 63 13.46 8.12 8.02
C ALA A 63 14.16 8.62 9.29
N GLY A 64 14.55 9.90 9.29
CA GLY A 64 15.30 10.47 10.37
C GLY A 64 16.79 10.39 10.10
N ALA A 65 17.58 11.21 10.80
CA ALA A 65 19.02 11.33 10.55
C ALA A 65 19.75 10.01 10.80
N GLU A 66 19.27 9.20 11.73
CA GLU A 66 19.90 7.94 12.11
C GLU A 66 18.98 6.74 11.96
N GLY A 67 17.92 6.89 11.17
CA GLY A 67 16.98 5.81 10.94
C GLY A 67 16.05 5.54 12.09
N GLU A 68 15.88 6.48 12.98
CA GLU A 68 15.08 6.32 14.18
C GLU A 68 13.58 6.46 13.95
N ALA A 69 13.17 6.83 12.75
CA ALA A 69 11.75 7.03 12.44
C ALA A 69 11.34 6.15 11.25
N PRO A 70 11.28 4.83 11.43
CA PRO A 70 10.87 3.96 10.33
C PRO A 70 9.39 4.15 9.98
N CYS A 71 9.09 3.99 8.70
CA CYS A 71 7.72 4.09 8.22
C CYS A 71 7.49 3.10 7.07
N ILE A 72 6.24 2.73 6.86
CA ILE A 72 5.87 1.84 5.78
C ILE A 72 5.51 2.68 4.56
N LEU A 73 6.19 2.41 3.43
CA LEU A 73 5.93 3.12 2.18
C LEU A 73 4.97 2.40 1.27
N GLY A 74 5.01 1.09 1.25
CA GLY A 74 4.19 0.34 0.35
C GLY A 74 4.35 -1.15 0.55
N LYS A 75 3.59 -1.90 -0.20
CA LYS A 75 3.50 -3.35 -0.10
C LYS A 75 4.08 -3.97 -1.37
N VAL A 76 4.74 -5.09 -1.22
CA VAL A 76 5.23 -5.87 -2.36
C VAL A 76 4.02 -6.37 -3.15
N GLN A 77 4.02 -6.12 -4.46
CA GLN A 77 2.96 -6.58 -5.34
C GLN A 77 3.20 -8.05 -5.68
N GLN A 78 2.17 -8.86 -5.55
CA GLN A 78 2.26 -10.28 -5.80
C GLN A 78 1.01 -10.76 -6.53
N GLY A 79 1.21 -11.65 -7.51
CA GLY A 79 0.12 -12.35 -8.14
C GLY A 79 -0.77 -11.55 -9.07
N GLU A 80 -0.38 -10.35 -9.43
CA GLU A 80 -1.18 -9.54 -10.34
C GLU A 80 -0.72 -9.77 -11.78
N GLU A 81 -1.68 -10.12 -12.63
CA GLU A 81 -1.40 -10.34 -14.05
C GLU A 81 -1.73 -9.09 -14.85
N LEU A 82 -0.95 -8.05 -14.61
CA LEU A 82 -1.12 -6.78 -15.32
C LEU A 82 -0.12 -6.67 -16.44
N LYS A 83 -0.57 -6.11 -17.55
CA LYS A 83 0.31 -5.76 -18.66
C LYS A 83 0.92 -4.40 -18.40
N ALA A 84 2.02 -4.13 -19.06
CA ALA A 84 2.67 -2.84 -18.92
C ALA A 84 1.69 -1.72 -19.27
N GLY A 85 1.65 -0.71 -18.41
CA GLY A 85 0.75 0.42 -18.58
C GLY A 85 -0.60 0.28 -17.95
N GLU A 86 -0.96 -0.91 -17.47
CA GLU A 86 -2.23 -1.11 -16.78
C GLU A 86 -2.09 -0.82 -15.30
N VAL A 87 -3.17 -0.39 -14.68
CA VAL A 87 -3.21 -0.05 -13.26
C VAL A 87 -4.41 -0.72 -12.63
N LYS A 88 -4.19 -1.30 -11.45
CA LYS A 88 -5.27 -1.89 -10.68
C LYS A 88 -5.23 -1.38 -9.26
N LEU A 89 -6.36 -0.93 -8.77
CA LEU A 89 -6.54 -0.59 -7.37
C LEU A 89 -7.47 -1.64 -6.77
N SER A 90 -7.05 -2.27 -5.71
CA SER A 90 -7.85 -3.31 -5.11
C SER A 90 -7.85 -3.21 -3.60
N GLY A 91 -8.98 -3.59 -3.01
CA GLY A 91 -9.14 -3.67 -1.57
C GLY A 91 -10.16 -4.75 -1.28
N GLY A 92 -9.74 -5.79 -0.56
CA GLY A 92 -10.63 -6.92 -0.31
C GLY A 92 -11.08 -7.56 -1.61
N ALA A 93 -12.39 -7.67 -1.79
CA ALA A 93 -12.98 -8.28 -2.98
C ALA A 93 -13.34 -7.27 -4.06
N SER A 94 -13.04 -6.00 -3.84
CA SER A 94 -13.40 -4.93 -4.78
C SER A 94 -12.17 -4.44 -5.51
N SER A 95 -12.34 -4.02 -6.77
CA SER A 95 -11.21 -3.52 -7.54
C SER A 95 -11.65 -2.59 -8.66
N ILE A 96 -10.70 -1.77 -9.07
CA ILE A 96 -10.79 -0.93 -10.26
C ILE A 96 -9.59 -1.26 -11.13
N LEU A 97 -9.85 -1.70 -12.35
CA LEU A 97 -8.79 -2.00 -13.31
C LEU A 97 -8.85 -1.01 -14.46
N LEU A 98 -7.74 -0.36 -14.69
CA LEU A 98 -7.55 0.50 -15.87
C LEU A 98 -6.75 -0.31 -16.88
N GLY A 99 -7.45 -0.96 -17.79
CA GLY A 99 -6.85 -1.70 -18.87
C GLY A 99 -6.47 -0.79 -20.03
N GLN A 100 -6.06 -1.37 -21.13
CA GLN A 100 -5.62 -0.58 -22.27
C GLN A 100 -6.77 0.16 -22.94
N GLU A 101 -7.96 -0.40 -22.94
CA GLU A 101 -9.12 0.20 -23.60
C GLU A 101 -10.36 0.19 -22.74
N THR A 102 -10.33 -0.49 -21.60
CA THR A 102 -11.50 -0.63 -20.75
C THR A 102 -11.17 -0.26 -19.32
N LEU A 103 -12.17 0.23 -18.62
CA LEU A 103 -12.14 0.43 -17.20
C LEU A 103 -13.13 -0.57 -16.59
N GLU A 104 -12.65 -1.42 -15.70
CA GLU A 104 -13.48 -2.45 -15.08
C GLU A 104 -13.62 -2.21 -13.60
N LEU A 105 -14.86 -2.32 -13.13
CA LEU A 105 -15.18 -2.20 -11.71
C LEU A 105 -15.71 -3.54 -11.23
N GLU A 106 -15.13 -4.06 -10.14
CA GLU A 106 -15.62 -5.27 -9.52
C GLU A 106 -15.97 -4.99 -8.07
N GLY A 107 -17.11 -5.53 -7.64
CA GLY A 107 -17.62 -5.34 -6.29
C GLY A 107 -18.96 -4.67 -6.29
N ASP A 108 -19.52 -4.48 -5.12
CA ASP A 108 -20.78 -3.76 -4.97
C ASP A 108 -20.50 -2.27 -5.08
N ILE A 109 -21.15 -1.64 -6.04
CA ILE A 109 -20.93 -0.23 -6.36
C ILE A 109 -21.97 0.63 -5.68
N ARG A 110 -21.54 1.68 -5.02
CA ARG A 110 -22.41 2.67 -4.42
C ARG A 110 -22.07 4.05 -4.95
N ILE A 111 -23.10 4.83 -5.20
CA ILE A 111 -22.97 6.22 -5.65
C ILE A 111 -23.71 7.08 -4.64
N ASN A 112 -22.98 7.96 -3.97
CA ASN A 112 -23.55 8.83 -2.93
C ASN A 112 -24.33 8.04 -1.88
N GLY A 113 -23.79 6.90 -1.45
CA GLY A 113 -24.41 6.08 -0.43
C GLY A 113 -25.51 5.17 -0.90
N THR A 114 -25.87 5.22 -2.18
CA THR A 114 -26.94 4.43 -2.78
C THR A 114 -26.33 3.33 -3.64
N THR A 115 -26.91 2.11 -3.62
CA THR A 115 -26.44 1.05 -4.49
C THR A 115 -26.64 1.46 -5.95
N LEU A 116 -25.80 0.91 -6.83
CA LEU A 116 -25.90 1.21 -8.25
C LEU A 116 -27.28 0.84 -8.79
N GLU A 117 -27.81 -0.32 -8.37
CA GLU A 117 -29.11 -0.78 -8.81
C GLU A 117 -30.22 0.20 -8.42
N ALA A 118 -30.19 0.67 -7.18
CA ALA A 118 -31.17 1.63 -6.69
C ALA A 118 -31.01 2.99 -7.41
N TYR A 119 -29.76 3.37 -7.68
CA TYR A 119 -29.51 4.61 -8.41
C TYR A 119 -30.08 4.54 -9.83
N ILE A 120 -29.87 3.41 -10.53
CA ILE A 120 -30.40 3.22 -11.86
C ILE A 120 -31.93 3.25 -11.83
N ALA A 121 -32.55 2.58 -10.85
CA ALA A 121 -34.01 2.58 -10.72
C ALA A 121 -34.55 4.00 -10.50
N GLN A 122 -33.85 4.80 -9.70
CA GLN A 122 -34.25 6.18 -9.47
C GLN A 122 -34.18 7.01 -10.74
N VAL A 123 -33.09 6.86 -11.49
CA VAL A 123 -32.94 7.59 -12.76
C VAL A 123 -34.02 7.16 -13.76
N LEU A 124 -34.33 5.88 -13.85
CA LEU A 124 -35.39 5.39 -14.71
C LEU A 124 -36.74 5.97 -14.31
N ALA A 125 -37.03 6.00 -13.02
CA ALA A 125 -38.29 6.57 -12.55
C ALA A 125 -38.42 8.04 -12.92
N GLU A 126 -37.34 8.80 -12.82
CA GLU A 126 -37.36 10.20 -13.20
C GLU A 126 -37.53 10.40 -14.69
N LEU A 127 -36.96 9.52 -15.52
CA LEU A 127 -37.09 9.64 -16.97
C LEU A 127 -38.46 9.20 -17.45
N LEU A 128 -39.09 8.23 -16.81
CA LEU A 128 -40.37 7.71 -17.21
C LEU A 128 -41.54 8.39 -16.54
N GLY A 129 -41.27 9.01 -15.44
CA GLY A 129 -42.28 9.77 -14.71
C GLY A 129 -42.44 11.16 -15.24
#